data_1553d319f2837980fc5e59a87ff45fae
#
_entry.id   1553d319f2837980fc5e59a87ff45fae
#
_cell.length_a   1.000
_cell.length_b   1.000
_cell.length_c   1.000
_cell.angle_alpha   90.00
_cell.angle_beta   90.00
_cell.angle_gamma   90.00
#
_symmetry.space_group_name_H-M   'P 1'
#
loop_
_entity.id
_entity.type
_entity.pdbx_description
1 polymer ?
#
loop_
_entity_poly.entity_id
_entity_poly.type
_entity_poly.pdbx_seq_one_letter_code
_entity_poly.pdbx_strand_id
1 'polypeptide(L)'
;MKAKACALPGLYACRARRWEQNMDYKKSGVDIEAGYRSVELMKEYVKETLRPEVLGGLGGFSGAFSLSSIKNMEKPALVSGTDGVGTKLKLAFLMDKHDTVGIDCVAMCVNDIACAGGEPLFFLDYIACG
;
A
#
# COMPACT_ATOMS: atom_id res chain seq x y z
N MET A 1 26.11 12.72 43.99
CA MET A 1 26.63 11.35 43.76
C MET A 1 26.59 11.07 42.27
N LYS A 2 27.74 11.03 41.59
CA LYS A 2 27.88 10.75 40.14
C LYS A 2 28.00 9.23 39.98
N ALA A 3 27.03 8.62 39.29
CA ALA A 3 27.12 7.22 38.93
C ALA A 3 28.18 7.04 37.82
N LYS A 4 29.23 6.28 38.12
CA LYS A 4 30.23 5.87 37.12
C LYS A 4 29.61 4.76 36.25
N ALA A 5 29.40 5.04 34.97
CA ALA A 5 29.11 4.05 33.97
C ALA A 5 30.32 3.13 33.78
N CYS A 6 30.16 1.87 34.08
CA CYS A 6 31.18 0.85 33.80
C CYS A 6 31.13 0.53 32.30
N ALA A 7 32.04 1.09 31.55
CA ALA A 7 32.22 0.78 30.14
C ALA A 7 33.09 -0.48 30.02
N LEU A 8 32.50 -1.57 29.54
CA LEU A 8 33.22 -2.72 29.00
C LEU A 8 33.50 -2.46 27.52
N PRO A 9 34.75 -2.08 27.15
CA PRO A 9 35.08 -1.83 25.75
C PRO A 9 35.42 -3.16 25.06
N GLY A 10 34.53 -3.67 24.29
CA GLY A 10 34.84 -4.84 23.49
C GLY A 10 33.64 -5.47 22.77
N LEU A 11 32.52 -5.58 23.44
CA LEU A 11 31.35 -6.28 22.89
C LEU A 11 30.46 -5.40 21.98
N TYR A 12 30.43 -4.09 22.22
CA TYR A 12 29.61 -3.17 21.40
C TYR A 12 30.29 -2.77 20.08
N ALA A 13 31.62 -2.73 20.04
CA ALA A 13 32.37 -2.38 18.83
C ALA A 13 32.27 -3.47 17.74
N CYS A 14 32.06 -4.74 18.13
CA CYS A 14 31.94 -5.85 17.18
C CYS A 14 30.53 -5.94 16.56
N ARG A 15 29.48 -5.47 17.28
CA ARG A 15 28.11 -5.41 16.73
C ARG A 15 27.91 -4.19 15.82
N ALA A 16 28.45 -3.03 16.15
CA ALA A 16 28.30 -1.84 15.34
C ALA A 16 28.91 -2.00 13.92
N ARG A 17 30.09 -2.64 13.83
CA ARG A 17 30.75 -2.87 12.52
C ARG A 17 30.04 -3.84 11.59
N ARG A 18 29.08 -4.63 12.08
CA ARG A 18 28.29 -5.56 11.27
C ARG A 18 27.08 -4.88 10.60
N TRP A 19 26.67 -3.69 11.08
CA TRP A 19 25.55 -2.93 10.55
C TRP A 19 25.96 -1.90 9.49
N GLU A 20 27.25 -1.56 9.40
CA GLU A 20 27.79 -0.64 8.39
C GLU A 20 28.05 -1.29 7.02
N GLN A 21 27.78 -2.59 6.85
CA GLN A 21 27.87 -3.21 5.55
C GLN A 21 26.59 -2.93 4.77
N ASN A 22 26.58 -1.79 4.05
CA ASN A 22 25.76 -1.51 2.87
C ASN A 22 24.43 -2.26 2.82
N MET A 23 23.48 -1.90 3.66
CA MET A 23 22.08 -2.22 3.47
C MET A 23 21.55 -1.27 2.40
N ASP A 24 21.67 -1.68 1.15
CA ASP A 24 21.03 -1.06 0.01
C ASP A 24 19.61 -1.61 -0.07
N TYR A 25 18.63 -0.72 -0.28
CA TYR A 25 17.22 -1.11 -0.46
C TYR A 25 17.06 -2.20 -1.53
N LYS A 26 17.83 -2.11 -2.61
CA LYS A 26 17.83 -3.10 -3.69
C LYS A 26 18.27 -4.49 -3.24
N LYS A 27 19.28 -4.57 -2.35
CA LYS A 27 19.72 -5.84 -1.75
C LYS A 27 18.70 -6.44 -0.78
N SER A 28 17.80 -5.62 -0.27
CA SER A 28 16.68 -6.03 0.59
C SER A 28 15.42 -6.40 -0.20
N GLY A 29 15.50 -6.47 -1.54
CA GLY A 29 14.37 -6.80 -2.40
C GLY A 29 13.44 -5.62 -2.71
N VAL A 30 13.87 -4.36 -2.44
CA VAL A 30 13.08 -3.16 -2.71
C VAL A 30 13.73 -2.37 -3.83
N ASP A 31 13.11 -2.36 -5.00
CA ASP A 31 13.50 -1.53 -6.13
C ASP A 31 12.68 -0.23 -6.14
N ILE A 32 13.29 0.85 -5.65
CA ILE A 32 12.64 2.16 -5.54
C ILE A 32 12.33 2.75 -6.92
N GLU A 33 13.22 2.55 -7.90
CA GLU A 33 13.03 3.08 -9.25
C GLU A 33 11.90 2.36 -9.98
N ALA A 34 11.80 1.04 -9.82
CA ALA A 34 10.68 0.25 -10.32
C ALA A 34 9.36 0.72 -9.68
N GLY A 35 9.36 1.03 -8.38
CA GLY A 35 8.22 1.62 -7.69
C GLY A 35 7.78 2.95 -8.29
N TYR A 36 8.69 3.87 -8.52
CA TYR A 36 8.38 5.16 -9.17
C TYR A 36 7.86 4.97 -10.59
N ARG A 37 8.47 4.07 -11.36
CA ARG A 37 8.02 3.77 -12.72
C ARG A 37 6.62 3.18 -12.75
N SER A 38 6.27 2.28 -11.84
CA SER A 38 4.91 1.72 -11.76
C SER A 38 3.87 2.80 -11.44
N VAL A 39 4.18 3.74 -10.54
CA VAL A 39 3.30 4.89 -10.26
C VAL A 39 3.09 5.75 -11.52
N GLU A 40 4.15 6.04 -12.27
CA GLU A 40 4.01 6.81 -13.53
C GLU A 40 3.13 6.08 -14.56
N LEU A 41 3.32 4.76 -14.72
CA LEU A 41 2.51 3.96 -15.65
C LEU A 41 1.03 3.89 -15.25
N MET A 42 0.72 3.93 -13.96
CA MET A 42 -0.66 3.86 -13.47
C MET A 42 -1.41 5.20 -13.54
N LYS A 43 -0.72 6.33 -13.57
CA LYS A 43 -1.32 7.67 -13.43
C LYS A 43 -2.50 7.92 -14.36
N GLU A 44 -2.37 7.59 -15.63
CA GLU A 44 -3.44 7.82 -16.62
C GLU A 44 -4.67 6.95 -16.33
N TYR A 45 -4.45 5.66 -16.01
CA TYR A 45 -5.54 4.74 -15.69
C TYR A 45 -6.26 5.13 -14.41
N VAL A 46 -5.51 5.51 -13.37
CA VAL A 46 -6.11 5.96 -12.11
C VAL A 46 -6.91 7.24 -12.33
N LYS A 47 -6.44 8.17 -13.14
CA LYS A 47 -7.13 9.42 -13.45
C LYS A 47 -8.52 9.19 -14.07
N GLU A 48 -8.67 8.16 -14.91
CA GLU A 48 -9.95 7.78 -15.51
C GLU A 48 -10.97 7.25 -14.48
N THR A 49 -10.51 6.75 -13.34
CA THR A 49 -11.36 6.19 -12.30
C THR A 49 -11.70 7.17 -11.17
N LEU A 50 -11.08 8.35 -11.14
CA LEU A 50 -11.27 9.32 -10.07
C LEU A 50 -12.67 9.93 -10.10
N ARG A 51 -13.34 9.90 -8.95
CA ARG A 51 -14.58 10.64 -8.72
C ARG A 51 -14.27 12.08 -8.28
N PRO A 52 -15.19 13.04 -8.50
CA PRO A 52 -14.99 14.44 -8.08
C PRO A 52 -14.75 14.60 -6.58
N GLU A 53 -15.25 13.67 -5.76
CA GLU A 53 -15.10 13.68 -4.31
C GLU A 53 -13.70 13.24 -3.85
N VAL A 54 -12.90 12.61 -4.71
CA VAL A 54 -11.53 12.22 -4.37
C VAL A 54 -10.67 13.48 -4.32
N LEU A 55 -10.11 13.76 -3.14
CA LEU A 55 -9.27 14.92 -2.89
C LEU A 55 -7.80 14.51 -2.92
N GLY A 56 -7.04 15.11 -3.83
CA GLY A 56 -5.62 14.78 -4.02
C GLY A 56 -5.38 13.89 -5.24
N GLY A 57 -4.14 13.46 -5.40
CA GLY A 57 -3.69 12.62 -6.53
C GLY A 57 -2.83 11.46 -6.10
N LEU A 58 -2.44 10.64 -7.07
CA LEU A 58 -1.54 9.53 -6.89
C LEU A 58 -0.15 10.03 -6.43
N GLY A 59 0.47 9.32 -5.48
CA GLY A 59 1.82 9.63 -4.97
C GLY A 59 1.85 10.38 -3.64
N GLY A 60 0.69 10.69 -3.03
CA GLY A 60 0.60 11.15 -1.65
C GLY A 60 0.70 9.99 -0.63
N PHE A 61 0.93 10.34 0.64
CA PHE A 61 0.97 9.35 1.74
C PHE A 61 -0.41 8.97 2.26
N SER A 62 -1.47 9.66 1.82
CA SER A 62 -2.83 9.39 2.27
C SER A 62 -3.82 9.65 1.15
N GLY A 63 -4.93 8.92 1.15
CA GLY A 63 -6.10 9.22 0.35
C GLY A 63 -7.09 10.08 1.15
N ALA A 64 -7.72 11.05 0.49
CA ALA A 64 -8.78 11.85 1.07
C ALA A 64 -10.00 11.84 0.17
N PHE A 65 -11.17 11.71 0.77
CA PHE A 65 -12.47 11.70 0.08
C PHE A 65 -13.43 12.69 0.74
N SER A 66 -14.08 13.54 -0.06
CA SER A 66 -15.04 14.51 0.44
C SER A 66 -16.35 13.82 0.80
N LEU A 67 -16.80 14.02 2.00
CA LEU A 67 -18.11 13.54 2.48
C LEU A 67 -19.25 14.52 2.24
N SER A 68 -19.04 15.56 1.41
CA SER A 68 -20.04 16.59 1.16
C SER A 68 -21.33 16.07 0.54
N SER A 69 -21.28 15.00 -0.26
CA SER A 69 -22.46 14.37 -0.86
C SER A 69 -23.36 13.65 0.16
N ILE A 70 -22.80 13.20 1.27
CA ILE A 70 -23.54 12.46 2.33
C ILE A 70 -23.78 13.27 3.61
N LYS A 71 -23.44 14.56 3.61
CA LYS A 71 -23.55 15.43 4.79
C LYS A 71 -24.96 15.53 5.39
N ASN A 72 -25.99 15.24 4.60
CA ASN A 72 -27.38 15.30 5.01
C ASN A 72 -27.95 13.95 5.47
N MET A 73 -27.13 12.89 5.48
CA MET A 73 -27.55 11.60 6.01
C MET A 73 -27.70 11.67 7.53
N GLU A 74 -28.82 11.17 8.05
CA GLU A 74 -29.10 11.18 9.48
C GLU A 74 -28.13 10.29 10.28
N LYS A 75 -27.79 9.13 9.74
CA LYS A 75 -26.89 8.15 10.37
C LYS A 75 -25.94 7.56 9.33
N PRO A 76 -24.97 8.35 8.83
CA PRO A 76 -24.04 7.83 7.83
C PRO A 76 -23.15 6.73 8.45
N ALA A 77 -22.92 5.65 7.70
CA ALA A 77 -21.99 4.60 8.04
C ALA A 77 -20.99 4.41 6.92
N LEU A 78 -19.72 4.21 7.25
CA LEU A 78 -18.68 3.86 6.31
C LEU A 78 -18.44 2.34 6.39
N VAL A 79 -18.57 1.66 5.26
CA VAL A 79 -18.24 0.25 5.10
C VAL A 79 -16.91 0.15 4.37
N SER A 80 -16.01 -0.69 4.84
CA SER A 80 -14.72 -0.92 4.20
C SER A 80 -14.46 -2.42 4.02
N GLY A 81 -13.87 -2.79 2.90
CA GLY A 81 -13.41 -4.14 2.60
C GLY A 81 -11.96 -4.11 2.15
N THR A 82 -11.21 -5.16 2.45
CA THR A 82 -9.84 -5.34 1.99
C THR A 82 -9.61 -6.78 1.55
N ASP A 83 -8.87 -6.96 0.48
CA ASP A 83 -8.47 -8.28 0.00
C ASP A 83 -7.08 -8.23 -0.65
N GLY A 84 -6.32 -9.31 -0.49
CA GLY A 84 -4.97 -9.45 -1.05
C GLY A 84 -4.88 -10.42 -2.23
N VAL A 85 -5.96 -10.78 -2.86
CA VAL A 85 -6.12 -11.74 -3.97
C VAL A 85 -5.79 -13.21 -3.60
N GLY A 86 -5.11 -13.43 -2.50
CA GLY A 86 -4.83 -14.78 -1.97
C GLY A 86 -4.04 -15.67 -2.93
N THR A 87 -4.48 -16.92 -3.11
CA THR A 87 -3.76 -17.96 -3.86
C THR A 87 -3.71 -17.73 -5.37
N LYS A 88 -4.54 -16.85 -5.95
CA LYS A 88 -4.47 -16.48 -7.38
C LYS A 88 -3.13 -15.85 -7.74
N LEU A 89 -2.48 -15.14 -6.82
CA LEU A 89 -1.12 -14.62 -7.00
C LEU A 89 -0.12 -15.74 -7.30
N LYS A 90 -0.23 -16.89 -6.65
CA LYS A 90 0.62 -18.05 -6.95
C LYS A 90 0.45 -18.52 -8.39
N LEU A 91 -0.77 -18.53 -8.91
CA LEU A 91 -1.03 -18.88 -10.30
C LEU A 91 -0.46 -17.84 -11.25
N ALA A 92 -0.60 -16.55 -10.94
CA ALA A 92 -0.02 -15.47 -11.73
C ALA A 92 1.50 -15.61 -11.83
N PHE A 93 2.19 -15.91 -10.73
CA PHE A 93 3.64 -16.17 -10.73
C PHE A 93 4.02 -17.44 -11.51
N LEU A 94 3.27 -18.53 -11.37
CA LEU A 94 3.56 -19.78 -12.07
C LEU A 94 3.35 -19.68 -13.60
N MET A 95 2.41 -18.84 -14.01
CA MET A 95 2.05 -18.62 -15.42
C MET A 95 2.79 -17.44 -16.03
N ASP A 96 3.53 -16.67 -15.22
CA ASP A 96 4.11 -15.37 -15.60
C ASP A 96 3.07 -14.46 -16.27
N LYS A 97 1.87 -14.43 -15.69
CA LYS A 97 0.73 -13.66 -16.20
C LYS A 97 0.13 -12.78 -15.10
N HIS A 98 0.33 -11.46 -15.20
CA HIS A 98 0.02 -10.49 -14.16
C HIS A 98 -1.03 -9.46 -14.56
N ASP A 99 -1.48 -9.48 -15.82
CA ASP A 99 -2.36 -8.48 -16.44
C ASP A 99 -3.83 -8.55 -15.99
N THR A 100 -4.24 -9.60 -15.28
CA THR A 100 -5.63 -9.80 -14.85
C THR A 100 -5.82 -9.78 -13.34
N VAL A 101 -4.77 -9.98 -12.55
CA VAL A 101 -4.88 -10.15 -11.09
C VAL A 101 -5.37 -8.88 -10.38
N GLY A 102 -5.11 -7.69 -10.93
CA GLY A 102 -5.63 -6.44 -10.41
C GLY A 102 -7.16 -6.32 -10.53
N ILE A 103 -7.74 -6.90 -11.56
CA ILE A 103 -9.21 -6.97 -11.72
C ILE A 103 -9.83 -7.78 -10.58
N ASP A 104 -9.24 -8.93 -10.26
CA ASP A 104 -9.67 -9.76 -9.12
C ASP A 104 -9.60 -8.99 -7.81
N CYS A 105 -8.48 -8.29 -7.56
CA CYS A 105 -8.28 -7.53 -6.33
C CYS A 105 -9.37 -6.48 -6.10
N VAL A 106 -9.64 -5.67 -7.10
CA VAL A 106 -10.70 -4.66 -7.03
C VAL A 106 -12.08 -5.30 -6.91
N ALA A 107 -12.37 -6.33 -7.72
CA ALA A 107 -13.66 -7.00 -7.72
C ALA A 107 -13.99 -7.64 -6.36
N MET A 108 -13.02 -8.27 -5.71
CA MET A 108 -13.22 -8.90 -4.40
C MET A 108 -13.58 -7.86 -3.34
N CYS A 109 -12.85 -6.76 -3.27
CA CYS A 109 -13.16 -5.66 -2.34
C CYS A 109 -14.51 -5.00 -2.64
N VAL A 110 -14.83 -4.76 -3.91
CA VAL A 110 -16.11 -4.16 -4.33
C VAL A 110 -17.28 -5.08 -4.02
N ASN A 111 -17.13 -6.39 -4.24
CA ASN A 111 -18.19 -7.36 -3.94
C ASN A 111 -18.52 -7.40 -2.45
N ASP A 112 -17.52 -7.35 -1.59
CA ASP A 112 -17.74 -7.32 -0.13
C ASP A 112 -18.54 -6.07 0.29
N ILE A 113 -18.21 -4.92 -0.27
CA ILE A 113 -18.93 -3.67 -0.02
C ILE A 113 -20.38 -3.78 -0.54
N ALA A 114 -20.58 -4.30 -1.76
CA ALA A 114 -21.89 -4.45 -2.37
C ALA A 114 -22.77 -5.45 -1.61
N CYS A 115 -22.21 -6.57 -1.16
CA CYS A 115 -22.93 -7.56 -0.34
C CYS A 115 -23.33 -6.99 1.04
N ALA A 116 -22.58 -6.03 1.57
CA ALA A 116 -22.95 -5.31 2.78
C ALA A 116 -23.97 -4.18 2.53
N GLY A 117 -24.42 -3.96 1.29
CA GLY A 117 -25.35 -2.90 0.90
C GLY A 117 -24.69 -1.53 0.76
N GLY A 118 -23.38 -1.48 0.68
CA GLY A 118 -22.61 -0.24 0.50
C GLY A 118 -22.41 0.12 -0.98
N GLU A 119 -22.14 1.41 -1.23
CA GLU A 119 -21.68 1.94 -2.52
C GLU A 119 -20.16 2.10 -2.49
N PRO A 120 -19.40 1.56 -3.47
CA PRO A 120 -17.97 1.82 -3.58
C PRO A 120 -17.70 3.31 -3.85
N LEU A 121 -16.92 3.94 -3.00
CA LEU A 121 -16.63 5.37 -3.09
C LEU A 121 -15.22 5.63 -3.60
N PHE A 122 -14.22 4.94 -3.07
CA PHE A 122 -12.81 5.04 -3.45
C PHE A 122 -12.08 3.75 -3.10
N PHE A 123 -10.94 3.55 -3.71
CA PHE A 123 -10.06 2.41 -3.47
C PHE A 123 -8.70 2.88 -2.95
N LEU A 124 -8.20 2.23 -1.91
CA LEU A 124 -6.84 2.42 -1.43
C LEU A 124 -6.02 1.19 -1.79
N ASP A 125 -4.91 1.42 -2.47
CA ASP A 125 -4.09 0.37 -3.04
C ASP A 125 -2.72 0.32 -2.36
N TYR A 126 -2.27 -0.89 -2.05
CA TYR A 126 -0.91 -1.15 -1.60
C TYR A 126 -0.30 -2.23 -2.48
N ILE A 127 0.68 -1.84 -3.28
CA ILE A 127 1.39 -2.73 -4.20
C ILE A 127 2.76 -3.04 -3.63
N ALA A 128 2.99 -4.31 -3.27
CA ALA A 128 4.30 -4.82 -2.92
C ALA A 128 4.83 -5.62 -4.11
N CYS A 129 5.77 -5.03 -4.84
CA CYS A 129 6.43 -5.67 -5.98
C CYS A 129 7.94 -5.48 -5.87
N GLY A 130 8.71 -6.46 -6.36
CA GLY A 130 10.17 -6.47 -6.35
C GLY A 130 10.72 -6.67 -7.76
#